data_60e1d5f8af3f5d25dccbc1fff8f86721
#
_entry.id   60e1d5f8af3f5d25dccbc1fff8f86721
#
_cell.length_a   1.000
_cell.length_b   1.000
_cell.length_c   1.000
_cell.angle_alpha   90.00
_cell.angle_beta   90.00
_cell.angle_gamma   90.00
#
_symmetry.space_group_name_H-M   'P 1'
#
loop_
_entity.id
_entity.type
_entity.pdbx_description
1 polymer ?
#
loop_
_entity_poly.entity_id
_entity_poly.type
_entity_poly.pdbx_seq_one_letter_code
_entity_poly.pdbx_strand_id
1 'polypeptide(L)'
;MANRALDPYDFLDVDALLSDEERDVRDTVRRFVRDRVLPGIAEWFEEGRFPKEVATELGSLGLLGMHLDGYGCAGASAVEYGLACLELEAGDSGFRSFVSVQGSLAMFPIHVYGSEEQKQRWLPPMAAGNLIGCFGLTEPDSGSDPGSMRTWAKRDGDDWVLTGTKMWITNGGIADVAVVWSRTDDGVRGFIVPTDTPGFSTKDVAKKLSLRASVTSELILDGVRLPSDAVLPGVTGLKGPLSCLSEARYGIVWGAMGAARACFEAALEYSKTREQFGRPIGAFQLTQQKLANMLVELNKGVLLALHLGRMKDAHTLRPEQVSVGKLNNVREALAIAREARTILGANGITLEYPVLRHANNLESVLTYEGTSEVHSLVLGEAITGHRAFT
;
A
#
# COMPACT_ATOMS: atom_id res chain seq x y z
N MET A 1 26.39 28.02 -19.51
CA MET A 1 25.37 27.44 -18.63
C MET A 1 25.76 27.78 -17.21
N ALA A 2 24.96 28.52 -16.44
CA ALA A 2 25.24 28.81 -15.04
C ALA A 2 25.31 27.47 -14.30
N ASN A 3 26.36 27.28 -13.51
CA ASN A 3 26.58 26.08 -12.70
C ASN A 3 25.54 26.09 -11.55
N ARG A 4 24.29 25.64 -11.83
CA ARG A 4 23.27 25.48 -10.81
C ARG A 4 23.77 24.40 -9.85
N ALA A 5 23.83 24.71 -8.56
CA ALA A 5 24.15 23.70 -7.56
C ALA A 5 23.14 22.54 -7.65
N LEU A 6 23.65 21.31 -7.57
CA LEU A 6 22.77 20.13 -7.55
C LEU A 6 21.87 20.16 -6.31
N ASP A 7 20.58 19.86 -6.50
CA ASP A 7 19.63 19.72 -5.41
C ASP A 7 19.81 18.33 -4.77
N PRO A 8 20.17 18.22 -3.49
CA PRO A 8 20.31 16.92 -2.84
C PRO A 8 18.99 16.16 -2.68
N TYR A 9 17.84 16.82 -2.84
CA TYR A 9 16.50 16.22 -2.75
C TYR A 9 15.94 15.78 -4.11
N ASP A 10 16.51 16.30 -5.20
CA ASP A 10 16.20 15.88 -6.58
C ASP A 10 17.48 15.86 -7.43
N PHE A 11 18.41 15.00 -7.04
CA PHE A 11 19.77 14.99 -7.54
C PHE A 11 19.87 14.65 -9.05
N LEU A 12 18.92 13.89 -9.57
CA LEU A 12 18.84 13.51 -10.98
C LEU A 12 17.78 14.30 -11.77
N ASP A 13 17.24 15.39 -11.19
CA ASP A 13 16.24 16.26 -11.82
C ASP A 13 15.00 15.44 -12.31
N VAL A 14 14.54 14.52 -11.44
CA VAL A 14 13.40 13.65 -11.74
C VAL A 14 12.12 14.47 -11.91
N ASP A 15 12.02 15.61 -11.24
CA ASP A 15 10.92 16.57 -11.37
C ASP A 15 10.71 17.03 -12.83
N ALA A 16 11.80 17.18 -13.59
CA ALA A 16 11.74 17.54 -15.01
C ALA A 16 11.13 16.44 -15.91
N LEU A 17 11.02 15.20 -15.41
CA LEU A 17 10.40 14.06 -16.13
C LEU A 17 8.88 13.98 -15.94
N LEU A 18 8.32 14.80 -15.03
CA LEU A 18 6.90 14.82 -14.71
C LEU A 18 6.16 15.89 -15.53
N SER A 19 4.89 15.65 -15.84
CA SER A 19 3.99 16.67 -16.38
C SER A 19 3.58 17.68 -15.31
N ASP A 20 2.95 18.78 -15.71
CA ASP A 20 2.45 19.78 -14.77
C ASP A 20 1.35 19.18 -13.86
N GLU A 21 0.45 18.38 -14.42
CA GLU A 21 -0.62 17.70 -13.70
C GLU A 21 -0.05 16.71 -12.67
N GLU A 22 0.97 15.93 -13.06
CA GLU A 22 1.65 14.99 -12.16
C GLU A 22 2.32 15.71 -10.98
N ARG A 23 2.95 16.87 -11.25
CA ARG A 23 3.52 17.73 -10.19
C ARG A 23 2.43 18.28 -9.26
N ASP A 24 1.30 18.74 -9.81
CA ASP A 24 0.19 19.30 -9.02
C ASP A 24 -0.42 18.24 -8.09
N VAL A 25 -0.62 17.01 -8.56
CA VAL A 25 -1.07 15.88 -7.72
C VAL A 25 -0.06 15.60 -6.62
N ARG A 26 1.21 15.41 -6.96
CA ARG A 26 2.29 15.20 -5.98
C ARG A 26 2.31 16.28 -4.91
N ASP A 27 2.31 17.55 -5.30
CA ASP A 27 2.43 18.68 -4.38
C ASP A 27 1.19 18.86 -3.51
N THR A 28 0.03 18.48 -4.02
CA THR A 28 -1.23 18.47 -3.26
C THR A 28 -1.18 17.40 -2.17
N VAL A 29 -0.77 16.18 -2.51
CA VAL A 29 -0.67 15.08 -1.53
C VAL A 29 0.46 15.35 -0.52
N ARG A 30 1.61 15.87 -0.97
CA ARG A 30 2.72 16.28 -0.09
C ARG A 30 2.27 17.32 0.93
N ARG A 31 1.49 18.31 0.52
CA ARG A 31 0.91 19.33 1.40
C ARG A 31 -0.03 18.71 2.41
N PHE A 32 -0.93 17.82 1.98
CA PHE A 32 -1.83 17.10 2.88
C PHE A 32 -1.02 16.30 3.92
N VAL A 33 -0.01 15.55 3.50
CA VAL A 33 0.85 14.76 4.40
C VAL A 33 1.55 15.66 5.41
N ARG A 34 2.15 16.77 4.95
CA ARG A 34 2.84 17.72 5.83
C ARG A 34 1.91 18.34 6.87
N ASP A 35 0.70 18.73 6.46
CA ASP A 35 -0.19 19.56 7.27
C ASP A 35 -1.16 18.72 8.12
N ARG A 36 -1.48 17.49 7.70
CA ARG A 36 -2.49 16.65 8.35
C ARG A 36 -1.95 15.35 8.93
N VAL A 37 -0.89 14.77 8.34
CA VAL A 37 -0.36 13.47 8.77
C VAL A 37 0.83 13.62 9.71
N LEU A 38 1.86 14.37 9.30
CA LEU A 38 3.10 14.48 10.07
C LEU A 38 2.92 15.01 11.50
N PRO A 39 2.01 15.95 11.78
CA PRO A 39 1.82 16.45 13.16
C PRO A 39 1.28 15.40 14.15
N GLY A 40 0.50 14.41 13.68
CA GLY A 40 -0.14 13.43 14.56
C GLY A 40 0.45 12.02 14.48
N ILE A 41 1.31 11.73 13.48
CA ILE A 41 1.70 10.35 13.17
C ILE A 41 2.48 9.65 14.28
N ALA A 42 3.30 10.37 15.05
CA ALA A 42 4.05 9.79 16.16
C ALA A 42 3.10 9.24 17.25
N GLU A 43 2.10 10.04 17.62
CA GLU A 43 1.06 9.67 18.59
C GLU A 43 0.20 8.51 18.08
N TRP A 44 -0.31 8.59 16.85
CA TRP A 44 -1.12 7.52 16.26
C TRP A 44 -0.36 6.20 16.15
N PHE A 45 0.95 6.27 15.83
CA PHE A 45 1.80 5.09 15.80
C PHE A 45 2.00 4.49 17.21
N GLU A 46 2.24 5.32 18.23
CA GLU A 46 2.40 4.89 19.62
C GLU A 46 1.11 4.26 20.15
N GLU A 47 -0.04 4.89 19.89
CA GLU A 47 -1.36 4.38 20.29
C GLU A 47 -1.78 3.12 19.50
N GLY A 48 -1.22 2.88 18.33
CA GLY A 48 -1.66 1.80 17.43
C GLY A 48 -3.01 2.09 16.76
N ARG A 49 -3.27 3.35 16.43
CA ARG A 49 -4.54 3.88 15.92
C ARG A 49 -4.38 4.45 14.51
N PHE A 50 -5.36 4.18 13.64
CA PHE A 50 -5.56 4.94 12.41
C PHE A 50 -6.63 6.02 12.64
N PRO A 51 -6.37 7.29 12.25
CA PRO A 51 -7.34 8.38 12.39
C PRO A 51 -8.45 8.25 11.32
N LYS A 52 -9.53 7.50 11.63
CA LYS A 52 -10.65 7.21 10.69
C LYS A 52 -11.26 8.51 10.11
N GLU A 53 -11.22 9.59 10.86
CA GLU A 53 -11.73 10.92 10.49
C GLU A 53 -11.06 11.49 9.23
N VAL A 54 -9.87 11.06 8.85
CA VAL A 54 -9.20 11.53 7.61
C VAL A 54 -9.77 10.90 6.34
N ALA A 55 -10.62 9.87 6.43
CA ALA A 55 -11.14 9.17 5.26
C ALA A 55 -11.90 10.12 4.32
N THR A 56 -12.76 10.98 4.86
CA THR A 56 -13.51 11.97 4.07
C THR A 56 -12.62 13.08 3.50
N GLU A 57 -11.53 13.45 4.20
CA GLU A 57 -10.54 14.39 3.67
C GLU A 57 -9.80 13.77 2.46
N LEU A 58 -9.37 12.49 2.56
CA LEU A 58 -8.77 11.76 1.46
C LEU A 58 -9.74 11.59 0.27
N GLY A 59 -11.03 11.35 0.56
CA GLY A 59 -12.09 11.30 -0.45
C GLY A 59 -12.28 12.65 -1.15
N SER A 60 -12.29 13.76 -0.40
CA SER A 60 -12.41 15.10 -0.97
C SER A 60 -11.24 15.52 -1.86
N LEU A 61 -10.06 14.94 -1.64
CA LEU A 61 -8.88 15.09 -2.48
C LEU A 61 -8.87 14.14 -3.68
N GLY A 62 -9.89 13.29 -3.84
CA GLY A 62 -9.98 12.31 -4.93
C GLY A 62 -9.01 11.14 -4.82
N LEU A 63 -8.43 10.87 -3.63
CA LEU A 63 -7.40 9.86 -3.46
C LEU A 63 -7.95 8.43 -3.31
N LEU A 64 -9.24 8.28 -2.95
CA LEU A 64 -9.86 6.98 -2.74
C LEU A 64 -10.39 6.42 -4.07
N GLY A 65 -9.76 5.36 -4.55
CA GLY A 65 -10.05 4.80 -5.88
C GLY A 65 -9.60 5.72 -7.03
N MET A 66 -8.60 6.59 -6.83
CA MET A 66 -8.22 7.64 -7.77
C MET A 66 -7.87 7.15 -9.17
N HIS A 67 -7.41 5.90 -9.32
CA HIS A 67 -7.06 5.25 -10.60
C HIS A 67 -8.26 4.54 -11.27
N LEU A 68 -9.47 4.67 -10.72
CA LEU A 68 -10.70 4.13 -11.28
C LEU A 68 -11.50 5.21 -12.00
N ASP A 69 -12.22 4.81 -13.05
CA ASP A 69 -13.05 5.72 -13.83
C ASP A 69 -14.51 5.74 -13.36
N GLY A 70 -15.13 6.91 -13.34
CA GLY A 70 -16.54 7.07 -12.99
C GLY A 70 -16.84 6.88 -11.49
N TYR A 71 -18.11 6.86 -11.14
CA TYR A 71 -18.62 6.61 -9.77
C TYR A 71 -18.03 7.53 -8.69
N GLY A 72 -17.64 8.75 -9.06
CA GLY A 72 -17.01 9.71 -8.15
C GLY A 72 -15.50 9.54 -7.97
N CYS A 73 -14.88 8.59 -8.66
CA CYS A 73 -13.42 8.42 -8.70
C CYS A 73 -12.77 9.41 -9.68
N ALA A 74 -11.48 9.72 -9.45
CA ALA A 74 -10.78 10.77 -10.21
C ALA A 74 -10.35 10.36 -11.63
N GLY A 75 -10.19 9.07 -11.94
CA GLY A 75 -9.68 8.61 -13.24
C GLY A 75 -8.23 9.02 -13.49
N ALA A 76 -7.43 9.10 -12.43
CA ALA A 76 -6.03 9.54 -12.50
C ALA A 76 -5.14 8.53 -13.22
N SER A 77 -4.08 9.04 -13.87
CA SER A 77 -3.05 8.21 -14.48
C SER A 77 -2.33 7.32 -13.46
N ALA A 78 -1.65 6.29 -13.94
CA ALA A 78 -0.87 5.43 -13.08
C ALA A 78 0.28 6.18 -12.41
N VAL A 79 0.92 7.13 -13.11
CA VAL A 79 2.00 7.95 -12.52
C VAL A 79 1.45 8.86 -11.43
N GLU A 80 0.31 9.51 -11.63
CA GLU A 80 -0.34 10.34 -10.59
C GLU A 80 -0.68 9.51 -9.34
N TYR A 81 -1.28 8.32 -9.52
CA TYR A 81 -1.53 7.39 -8.40
C TYR A 81 -0.23 6.95 -7.71
N GLY A 82 0.81 6.67 -8.49
CA GLY A 82 2.13 6.33 -7.96
C GLY A 82 2.72 7.46 -7.11
N LEU A 83 2.69 8.70 -7.59
CA LEU A 83 3.16 9.87 -6.86
C LEU A 83 2.35 10.11 -5.57
N ALA A 84 1.04 9.91 -5.62
CA ALA A 84 0.20 9.96 -4.42
C ALA A 84 0.62 8.90 -3.39
N CYS A 85 0.87 7.65 -3.82
CA CYS A 85 1.38 6.59 -2.95
C CYS A 85 2.75 6.94 -2.35
N LEU A 86 3.66 7.53 -3.14
CA LEU A 86 4.98 7.96 -2.69
C LEU A 86 4.86 9.02 -1.57
N GLU A 87 4.05 10.05 -1.76
CA GLU A 87 3.88 11.12 -0.78
C GLU A 87 3.17 10.63 0.49
N LEU A 88 2.12 9.81 0.37
CA LEU A 88 1.42 9.22 1.51
C LEU A 88 2.35 8.36 2.36
N GLU A 89 3.18 7.52 1.75
CA GLU A 89 4.09 6.64 2.48
C GLU A 89 5.32 7.38 3.01
N ALA A 90 5.69 8.52 2.45
CA ALA A 90 6.64 9.44 3.08
C ALA A 90 6.13 9.96 4.43
N GLY A 91 4.81 10.11 4.59
CA GLY A 91 4.17 10.34 5.87
C GLY A 91 4.18 9.09 6.75
N ASP A 92 3.51 8.03 6.29
CA ASP A 92 3.50 6.70 6.94
C ASP A 92 2.94 5.62 6.01
N SER A 93 3.48 4.41 6.09
CA SER A 93 2.96 3.25 5.34
C SER A 93 1.49 2.92 5.67
N GLY A 94 1.00 3.27 6.85
CA GLY A 94 -0.40 3.10 7.24
C GLY A 94 -1.36 3.90 6.37
N PHE A 95 -1.02 5.15 6.05
CA PHE A 95 -1.82 6.01 5.17
C PHE A 95 -1.82 5.54 3.72
N ARG A 96 -0.65 5.17 3.17
CA ARG A 96 -0.60 4.58 1.83
C ARG A 96 -1.39 3.26 1.79
N SER A 97 -1.25 2.41 2.83
CA SER A 97 -2.01 1.15 2.92
C SER A 97 -3.51 1.38 2.97
N PHE A 98 -3.99 2.39 3.72
CA PHE A 98 -5.40 2.74 3.77
C PHE A 98 -5.94 3.08 2.38
N VAL A 99 -5.28 3.99 1.65
CA VAL A 99 -5.69 4.40 0.30
C VAL A 99 -5.62 3.23 -0.69
N SER A 100 -4.56 2.42 -0.61
CA SER A 100 -4.37 1.27 -1.49
C SER A 100 -5.42 0.17 -1.23
N VAL A 101 -5.72 -0.16 0.02
CA VAL A 101 -6.76 -1.16 0.34
C VAL A 101 -8.13 -0.65 -0.08
N GLN A 102 -8.46 0.60 0.18
CA GLN A 102 -9.71 1.19 -0.26
C GLN A 102 -9.85 1.13 -1.78
N GLY A 103 -8.88 1.67 -2.53
CA GLY A 103 -8.96 1.80 -3.98
C GLY A 103 -8.69 0.51 -4.73
N SER A 104 -7.54 -0.14 -4.46
CA SER A 104 -7.07 -1.27 -5.27
C SER A 104 -7.61 -2.63 -4.83
N LEU A 105 -8.01 -2.79 -3.56
CA LEU A 105 -8.46 -4.07 -3.03
C LEU A 105 -9.97 -4.15 -2.76
N ALA A 106 -10.60 -3.05 -2.32
CA ALA A 106 -12.03 -3.04 -2.06
C ALA A 106 -12.85 -2.46 -3.23
N MET A 107 -12.50 -1.27 -3.74
CA MET A 107 -13.24 -0.64 -4.84
C MET A 107 -12.95 -1.28 -6.20
N PHE A 108 -11.70 -1.61 -6.50
CA PHE A 108 -11.30 -2.19 -7.79
C PHE A 108 -12.08 -3.47 -8.13
N PRO A 109 -12.22 -4.50 -7.28
CA PRO A 109 -12.99 -5.68 -7.62
C PRO A 109 -14.48 -5.39 -7.84
N ILE A 110 -15.07 -4.42 -7.13
CA ILE A 110 -16.45 -3.97 -7.37
C ILE A 110 -16.54 -3.28 -8.74
N HIS A 111 -15.57 -2.41 -9.06
CA HIS A 111 -15.51 -1.68 -10.31
C HIS A 111 -15.36 -2.60 -11.53
N VAL A 112 -14.48 -3.60 -11.45
CA VAL A 112 -14.17 -4.48 -12.60
C VAL A 112 -15.13 -5.65 -12.70
N TYR A 113 -15.57 -6.23 -11.59
CA TYR A 113 -16.30 -7.49 -11.54
C TYR A 113 -17.73 -7.38 -11.02
N GLY A 114 -18.12 -6.24 -10.46
CA GLY A 114 -19.45 -5.99 -9.96
C GLY A 114 -20.49 -5.77 -11.05
N SER A 115 -21.77 -6.00 -10.71
CA SER A 115 -22.89 -5.55 -11.52
C SER A 115 -22.99 -4.02 -11.48
N GLU A 116 -23.78 -3.43 -12.40
CA GLU A 116 -23.97 -1.98 -12.42
C GLU A 116 -24.65 -1.49 -11.12
N GLU A 117 -25.60 -2.26 -10.56
CA GLU A 117 -26.27 -1.96 -9.31
C GLU A 117 -25.26 -1.97 -8.14
N GLN A 118 -24.34 -2.95 -8.12
CA GLN A 118 -23.27 -3.02 -7.11
C GLN A 118 -22.34 -1.81 -7.21
N LYS A 119 -21.92 -1.41 -8.42
CA LYS A 119 -21.05 -0.25 -8.65
C LYS A 119 -21.73 1.04 -8.17
N GLN A 120 -22.96 1.29 -8.58
CA GLN A 120 -23.74 2.48 -8.20
C GLN A 120 -23.99 2.55 -6.69
N ARG A 121 -24.20 1.41 -6.04
CA ARG A 121 -24.45 1.34 -4.61
C ARG A 121 -23.20 1.62 -3.77
N TRP A 122 -22.06 1.04 -4.14
CA TRP A 122 -20.91 0.98 -3.27
C TRP A 122 -19.81 2.00 -3.62
N LEU A 123 -19.50 2.20 -4.91
CA LEU A 123 -18.34 3.01 -5.29
C LEU A 123 -18.45 4.49 -4.93
N PRO A 124 -19.57 5.20 -5.16
CA PRO A 124 -19.64 6.62 -4.85
C PRO A 124 -19.42 6.95 -3.36
N PRO A 125 -20.07 6.28 -2.39
CA PRO A 125 -19.81 6.57 -0.99
C PRO A 125 -18.40 6.10 -0.54
N MET A 126 -17.81 5.09 -1.18
CA MET A 126 -16.43 4.68 -0.92
C MET A 126 -15.42 5.68 -1.46
N ALA A 127 -15.64 6.24 -2.65
CA ALA A 127 -14.81 7.29 -3.24
C ALA A 127 -14.83 8.59 -2.41
N ALA A 128 -16.00 8.93 -1.84
CA ALA A 128 -16.16 10.08 -0.94
C ALA A 128 -15.58 9.84 0.47
N GLY A 129 -15.14 8.62 0.80
CA GLY A 129 -14.63 8.28 2.13
C GLY A 129 -15.73 8.13 3.21
N ASN A 130 -17.01 8.06 2.80
CA ASN A 130 -18.15 7.83 3.69
C ASN A 130 -18.31 6.36 4.07
N LEU A 131 -17.82 5.45 3.23
CA LEU A 131 -17.74 4.01 3.50
C LEU A 131 -16.29 3.55 3.35
N ILE A 132 -15.81 2.80 4.34
CA ILE A 132 -14.49 2.19 4.34
C ILE A 132 -14.62 0.72 3.94
N GLY A 133 -13.76 0.29 3.00
CA GLY A 133 -13.67 -1.09 2.56
C GLY A 133 -12.47 -1.83 3.13
N CYS A 134 -12.61 -3.16 3.22
CA CYS A 134 -11.49 -4.07 3.45
C CYS A 134 -11.54 -5.26 2.49
N PHE A 135 -10.44 -6.05 2.47
CA PHE A 135 -10.24 -7.14 1.51
C PHE A 135 -9.86 -8.43 2.24
N GLY A 136 -10.80 -9.38 2.27
CA GLY A 136 -10.65 -10.65 2.95
C GLY A 136 -10.20 -11.78 2.01
N LEU A 137 -8.89 -11.99 1.86
CA LEU A 137 -8.32 -13.10 1.09
C LEU A 137 -7.54 -14.07 1.98
N THR A 138 -6.49 -13.57 2.64
CA THR A 138 -5.56 -14.34 3.48
C THR A 138 -6.27 -14.97 4.67
N GLU A 139 -5.90 -16.21 5.00
CA GLU A 139 -6.40 -16.97 6.16
C GLU A 139 -5.24 -17.33 7.10
N PRO A 140 -5.50 -17.74 8.35
CA PRO A 140 -4.45 -18.15 9.28
C PRO A 140 -3.47 -19.18 8.69
N ASP A 141 -3.99 -20.14 7.92
CA ASP A 141 -3.21 -21.25 7.33
C ASP A 141 -2.97 -21.08 5.81
N SER A 142 -3.39 -19.97 5.19
CA SER A 142 -3.30 -19.75 3.74
C SER A 142 -2.95 -18.30 3.43
N GLY A 143 -1.64 -18.02 3.34
CA GLY A 143 -1.07 -16.71 3.00
C GLY A 143 -0.54 -16.68 1.57
N SER A 144 0.69 -17.14 1.35
CA SER A 144 1.34 -17.16 0.02
C SER A 144 0.66 -18.09 -0.98
N ASP A 145 -0.09 -19.08 -0.50
CA ASP A 145 -0.96 -19.96 -1.28
C ASP A 145 -2.44 -19.64 -1.03
N PRO A 146 -3.02 -18.62 -1.67
CA PRO A 146 -4.45 -18.30 -1.52
C PRO A 146 -5.37 -19.36 -2.13
N GLY A 147 -4.83 -20.26 -2.96
CA GLY A 147 -5.58 -21.39 -3.53
C GLY A 147 -5.99 -22.43 -2.48
N SER A 148 -5.29 -22.51 -1.35
CA SER A 148 -5.60 -23.43 -0.25
C SER A 148 -6.60 -22.87 0.77
N MET A 149 -7.22 -21.70 0.51
CA MET A 149 -8.21 -21.10 1.43
C MET A 149 -9.30 -22.08 1.83
N ARG A 150 -9.77 -21.97 3.08
CA ARG A 150 -10.82 -22.84 3.67
C ARG A 150 -12.15 -22.14 3.86
N THR A 151 -12.19 -20.80 3.86
CA THR A 151 -13.45 -20.05 3.89
C THR A 151 -14.35 -20.51 2.76
N TRP A 152 -15.57 -20.88 3.10
CA TRP A 152 -16.53 -21.49 2.18
C TRP A 152 -17.83 -20.68 2.12
N ALA A 153 -18.36 -20.51 0.91
CA ALA A 153 -19.68 -19.95 0.66
C ALA A 153 -20.56 -21.04 0.02
N LYS A 154 -21.63 -21.42 0.70
CA LYS A 154 -22.61 -22.42 0.23
C LYS A 154 -23.90 -21.74 -0.18
N ARG A 155 -24.57 -22.29 -1.21
CA ARG A 155 -25.93 -21.93 -1.53
C ARG A 155 -26.89 -22.52 -0.48
N ASP A 156 -27.87 -21.67 -0.06
CA ASP A 156 -29.00 -22.08 0.77
C ASP A 156 -30.26 -21.39 0.23
N GLY A 157 -30.98 -22.08 -0.64
CA GLY A 157 -32.02 -21.49 -1.48
C GLY A 157 -31.42 -20.49 -2.46
N ASP A 158 -31.95 -19.28 -2.47
CA ASP A 158 -31.45 -18.20 -3.31
C ASP A 158 -30.25 -17.45 -2.66
N ASP A 159 -29.99 -17.65 -1.36
CA ASP A 159 -28.98 -16.98 -0.60
C ASP A 159 -27.61 -17.70 -0.65
N TRP A 160 -26.59 -16.98 -0.18
CA TRP A 160 -25.27 -17.53 0.14
C TRP A 160 -25.05 -17.52 1.66
N VAL A 161 -24.40 -18.56 2.18
CA VAL A 161 -23.98 -18.65 3.58
C VAL A 161 -22.47 -18.81 3.63
N LEU A 162 -21.78 -17.80 4.20
CA LEU A 162 -20.32 -17.76 4.31
C LEU A 162 -19.89 -18.21 5.71
N THR A 163 -18.90 -19.12 5.75
CA THR A 163 -18.28 -19.58 7.00
C THR A 163 -16.76 -19.68 6.83
N GLY A 164 -16.02 -19.13 7.78
CA GLY A 164 -14.55 -19.17 7.79
C GLY A 164 -13.94 -17.98 8.52
N THR A 165 -12.63 -17.82 8.34
CA THR A 165 -11.86 -16.78 9.01
C THR A 165 -10.85 -16.18 8.03
N LYS A 166 -10.73 -14.83 8.02
CA LYS A 166 -9.68 -14.11 7.28
C LYS A 166 -8.73 -13.45 8.26
N MET A 167 -7.46 -13.43 7.94
CA MET A 167 -6.40 -12.95 8.83
C MET A 167 -5.56 -11.87 8.17
N TRP A 168 -5.01 -10.95 8.97
CA TRP A 168 -4.17 -9.83 8.53
C TRP A 168 -4.90 -8.82 7.65
N ILE A 169 -6.18 -8.58 7.92
CA ILE A 169 -7.02 -7.73 7.06
C ILE A 169 -6.91 -6.28 7.48
N THR A 170 -6.25 -5.49 6.63
CA THR A 170 -6.18 -4.03 6.79
C THR A 170 -7.58 -3.43 6.74
N ASN A 171 -7.84 -2.46 7.60
CA ASN A 171 -9.12 -1.78 7.82
C ASN A 171 -10.23 -2.67 8.41
N GLY A 172 -10.02 -3.97 8.68
CA GLY A 172 -11.09 -4.89 9.07
C GLY A 172 -11.95 -4.39 10.22
N GLY A 173 -11.34 -3.86 11.29
CA GLY A 173 -12.05 -3.36 12.47
C GLY A 173 -12.74 -2.00 12.31
N ILE A 174 -12.51 -1.29 11.19
CA ILE A 174 -13.11 0.02 10.90
C ILE A 174 -13.90 0.05 9.59
N ALA A 175 -13.95 -1.08 8.87
CA ALA A 175 -14.62 -1.17 7.58
C ALA A 175 -16.15 -1.22 7.73
N ASP A 176 -16.84 -0.62 6.79
CA ASP A 176 -18.31 -0.68 6.61
C ASP A 176 -18.70 -1.81 5.63
N VAL A 177 -17.77 -2.20 4.74
CA VAL A 177 -17.93 -3.26 3.75
C VAL A 177 -16.67 -4.06 3.57
N ALA A 178 -16.80 -5.39 3.46
CA ALA A 178 -15.68 -6.29 3.16
C ALA A 178 -15.88 -6.96 1.80
N VAL A 179 -14.86 -6.98 0.95
CA VAL A 179 -14.82 -7.86 -0.22
C VAL A 179 -14.12 -9.16 0.21
N VAL A 180 -14.90 -10.22 0.37
CA VAL A 180 -14.44 -11.51 0.90
C VAL A 180 -14.35 -12.54 -0.22
N TRP A 181 -13.19 -13.14 -0.40
CA TRP A 181 -12.98 -14.23 -1.34
C TRP A 181 -13.15 -15.57 -0.63
N SER A 182 -14.03 -16.40 -1.18
CA SER A 182 -14.44 -17.67 -0.59
C SER A 182 -14.50 -18.77 -1.65
N ARG A 183 -14.28 -20.02 -1.23
CA ARG A 183 -14.55 -21.20 -2.05
C ARG A 183 -16.05 -21.39 -2.23
N THR A 184 -16.44 -21.84 -3.41
CA THR A 184 -17.78 -22.35 -3.73
C THR A 184 -17.62 -23.65 -4.52
N ASP A 185 -18.72 -24.32 -4.82
CA ASP A 185 -18.73 -25.51 -5.69
C ASP A 185 -18.19 -25.20 -7.10
N ASP A 186 -18.34 -23.94 -7.56
CA ASP A 186 -17.91 -23.48 -8.89
C ASP A 186 -16.50 -22.83 -8.88
N GLY A 187 -15.77 -22.89 -7.77
CA GLY A 187 -14.45 -22.26 -7.60
C GLY A 187 -14.47 -21.08 -6.65
N VAL A 188 -13.40 -20.25 -6.69
CA VAL A 188 -13.28 -19.07 -5.82
C VAL A 188 -14.16 -17.94 -6.36
N ARG A 189 -14.98 -17.32 -5.48
CA ARG A 189 -15.84 -16.18 -5.79
C ARG A 189 -15.60 -15.05 -4.79
N GLY A 190 -15.78 -13.81 -5.23
CA GLY A 190 -15.78 -12.63 -4.38
C GLY A 190 -17.19 -12.25 -3.94
N PHE A 191 -17.35 -11.86 -2.68
CA PHE A 191 -18.61 -11.44 -2.08
C PHE A 191 -18.48 -10.06 -1.45
N ILE A 192 -19.45 -9.19 -1.69
CA ILE A 192 -19.58 -7.91 -1.00
C ILE A 192 -20.36 -8.15 0.28
N VAL A 193 -19.71 -7.98 1.41
CA VAL A 193 -20.28 -8.27 2.75
C VAL A 193 -20.36 -6.96 3.54
N PRO A 194 -21.56 -6.41 3.79
CA PRO A 194 -21.74 -5.35 4.80
C PRO A 194 -21.28 -5.87 6.17
N THR A 195 -20.49 -5.09 6.90
CA THR A 195 -19.88 -5.57 8.16
C THR A 195 -20.85 -5.65 9.34
N ASP A 196 -22.04 -5.06 9.21
CA ASP A 196 -23.16 -5.18 10.14
C ASP A 196 -24.03 -6.43 9.92
N THR A 197 -23.71 -7.28 8.92
CA THR A 197 -24.45 -8.52 8.64
C THR A 197 -24.33 -9.49 9.82
N PRO A 198 -25.42 -10.07 10.30
CA PRO A 198 -25.40 -11.07 11.38
C PRO A 198 -24.43 -12.22 11.09
N GLY A 199 -23.60 -12.59 12.06
CA GLY A 199 -22.56 -13.61 11.92
C GLY A 199 -21.20 -13.05 11.46
N PHE A 200 -21.11 -11.77 11.02
CA PHE A 200 -19.84 -11.10 10.78
C PHE A 200 -19.32 -10.46 12.07
N SER A 201 -18.04 -10.67 12.37
CA SER A 201 -17.36 -9.99 13.46
C SER A 201 -15.87 -9.83 13.18
N THR A 202 -15.21 -8.94 13.91
CA THR A 202 -13.79 -8.66 13.74
C THR A 202 -13.05 -8.70 15.08
N LYS A 203 -11.74 -9.00 15.00
CA LYS A 203 -10.84 -8.93 16.15
C LYS A 203 -9.52 -8.30 15.72
N ASP A 204 -9.18 -7.15 16.32
CA ASP A 204 -7.98 -6.43 15.97
C ASP A 204 -6.70 -7.11 16.47
N VAL A 205 -5.65 -7.08 15.62
CA VAL A 205 -4.30 -7.51 15.95
C VAL A 205 -3.58 -6.36 16.65
N ALA A 206 -3.76 -6.24 17.96
CA ALA A 206 -3.27 -5.10 18.73
C ALA A 206 -1.75 -5.09 18.99
N LYS A 207 -1.12 -6.27 19.13
CA LYS A 207 0.29 -6.41 19.52
C LYS A 207 1.24 -6.55 18.33
N LYS A 208 1.18 -5.64 17.37
CA LYS A 208 2.12 -5.59 16.24
C LYS A 208 3.11 -4.44 16.42
N LEU A 209 4.35 -4.62 15.97
CA LEU A 209 5.43 -3.60 16.04
C LEU A 209 5.58 -2.81 14.72
N SER A 210 4.87 -3.21 13.70
CA SER A 210 4.87 -2.65 12.35
C SER A 210 3.46 -2.20 11.97
N LEU A 211 3.33 -1.18 11.11
CA LEU A 211 2.04 -0.63 10.66
C LEU A 211 1.09 -0.32 11.85
N ARG A 212 1.63 0.32 12.90
CA ARG A 212 0.83 0.59 14.09
C ARG A 212 -0.21 1.67 13.83
N ALA A 213 0.10 2.67 13.00
CA ALA A 213 -0.89 3.64 12.51
C ALA A 213 -1.74 3.07 11.34
N SER A 214 -2.15 1.81 11.46
CA SER A 214 -3.02 1.10 10.52
C SER A 214 -3.78 0.02 11.26
N VAL A 215 -5.08 -0.09 11.05
CA VAL A 215 -5.88 -1.18 11.63
C VAL A 215 -5.63 -2.47 10.87
N THR A 216 -5.42 -3.56 11.60
CA THR A 216 -5.24 -4.90 11.03
C THR A 216 -6.06 -5.89 11.86
N SER A 217 -6.92 -6.67 11.23
CA SER A 217 -7.90 -7.49 11.96
C SER A 217 -7.98 -8.91 11.40
N GLU A 218 -8.51 -9.77 12.23
CA GLU A 218 -9.13 -11.02 11.85
C GLU A 218 -10.60 -10.76 11.51
N LEU A 219 -11.11 -11.30 10.39
CA LEU A 219 -12.54 -11.33 10.08
C LEU A 219 -13.08 -12.72 10.38
N ILE A 220 -14.15 -12.79 11.13
CA ILE A 220 -14.81 -14.03 11.52
C ILE A 220 -16.18 -14.07 10.84
N LEU A 221 -16.42 -15.12 10.07
CA LEU A 221 -17.64 -15.37 9.30
C LEU A 221 -18.31 -16.61 9.89
N ASP A 222 -19.32 -16.43 10.72
CA ASP A 222 -20.06 -17.49 11.37
C ASP A 222 -21.49 -17.60 10.79
N GLY A 223 -21.59 -18.29 9.65
CA GLY A 223 -22.85 -18.45 8.96
C GLY A 223 -23.43 -17.13 8.41
N VAL A 224 -22.57 -16.23 7.92
CA VAL A 224 -22.98 -14.94 7.34
C VAL A 224 -23.86 -15.16 6.13
N ARG A 225 -25.15 -14.79 6.25
CA ARG A 225 -26.14 -14.95 5.18
C ARG A 225 -26.19 -13.71 4.31
N LEU A 226 -26.05 -13.90 3.01
CA LEU A 226 -26.03 -12.84 2.00
C LEU A 226 -27.04 -13.17 0.88
N PRO A 227 -27.71 -12.17 0.31
CA PRO A 227 -28.57 -12.35 -0.83
C PRO A 227 -27.78 -12.79 -2.08
N SER A 228 -28.47 -13.34 -3.07
CA SER A 228 -27.86 -13.87 -4.30
C SER A 228 -27.02 -12.86 -5.05
N ASP A 229 -27.36 -11.59 -4.97
CA ASP A 229 -26.71 -10.46 -5.63
C ASP A 229 -25.48 -9.90 -4.88
N ALA A 230 -25.11 -10.50 -3.74
CA ALA A 230 -23.90 -10.12 -3.02
C ALA A 230 -22.60 -10.64 -3.69
N VAL A 231 -22.70 -11.64 -4.57
CA VAL A 231 -21.55 -12.19 -5.30
C VAL A 231 -21.14 -11.25 -6.43
N LEU A 232 -19.82 -11.11 -6.63
CA LEU A 232 -19.28 -10.41 -7.81
C LEU A 232 -19.49 -11.29 -9.06
N PRO A 233 -20.35 -10.88 -10.01
CA PRO A 233 -20.73 -11.74 -11.15
C PRO A 233 -19.62 -11.88 -12.19
N GLY A 234 -18.75 -10.88 -12.33
CA GLY A 234 -17.79 -10.76 -13.41
C GLY A 234 -16.55 -11.64 -13.31
N VAL A 235 -16.42 -12.48 -12.26
CA VAL A 235 -15.20 -13.27 -12.05
C VAL A 235 -15.43 -14.57 -11.29
N THR A 236 -14.65 -15.60 -11.68
CA THR A 236 -14.53 -16.88 -10.97
C THR A 236 -13.06 -17.31 -10.95
N GLY A 237 -12.63 -17.96 -9.86
CA GLY A 237 -11.27 -18.44 -9.68
C GLY A 237 -10.32 -17.38 -9.11
N LEU A 238 -9.04 -17.75 -9.00
CA LEU A 238 -8.00 -16.92 -8.39
C LEU A 238 -7.63 -15.67 -9.21
N LYS A 239 -8.03 -15.59 -10.49
CA LYS A 239 -7.78 -14.40 -11.32
C LYS A 239 -8.32 -13.14 -10.66
N GLY A 240 -9.49 -13.22 -10.00
CA GLY A 240 -10.10 -12.10 -9.32
C GLY A 240 -9.19 -11.49 -8.24
N PRO A 241 -8.91 -12.21 -7.14
CA PRO A 241 -8.07 -11.65 -6.07
C PRO A 241 -6.65 -11.34 -6.51
N LEU A 242 -6.06 -12.11 -7.44
CA LEU A 242 -4.70 -11.85 -7.92
C LEU A 242 -4.60 -10.57 -8.75
N SER A 243 -5.64 -10.19 -9.52
CA SER A 243 -5.67 -8.91 -10.22
C SER A 243 -5.71 -7.73 -9.25
N CYS A 244 -6.52 -7.82 -8.17
CA CYS A 244 -6.55 -6.82 -7.11
C CYS A 244 -5.17 -6.64 -6.46
N LEU A 245 -4.49 -7.75 -6.15
CA LEU A 245 -3.12 -7.70 -5.61
C LEU A 245 -2.12 -7.06 -6.58
N SER A 246 -2.30 -7.24 -7.89
CA SER A 246 -1.42 -6.60 -8.89
C SER A 246 -1.57 -5.07 -8.88
N GLU A 247 -2.81 -4.57 -8.74
CA GLU A 247 -3.08 -3.14 -8.58
C GLU A 247 -2.45 -2.58 -7.31
N ALA A 248 -2.65 -3.25 -6.17
CA ALA A 248 -2.11 -2.81 -4.89
C ALA A 248 -0.57 -2.85 -4.86
N ARG A 249 0.06 -3.88 -5.42
CA ARG A 249 1.53 -4.01 -5.53
C ARG A 249 2.16 -2.85 -6.28
N TYR A 250 1.49 -2.35 -7.31
CA TYR A 250 1.96 -1.19 -8.06
C TYR A 250 2.11 0.05 -7.15
N GLY A 251 1.13 0.34 -6.29
CA GLY A 251 1.23 1.42 -5.31
C GLY A 251 2.37 1.24 -4.29
N ILE A 252 2.70 -0.02 -3.94
CA ILE A 252 3.84 -0.32 -3.04
C ILE A 252 5.18 0.03 -3.67
N VAL A 253 5.35 -0.19 -4.98
CA VAL A 253 6.60 0.16 -5.70
C VAL A 253 6.97 1.62 -5.49
N TRP A 254 5.98 2.50 -5.54
CA TRP A 254 6.15 3.94 -5.33
C TRP A 254 6.25 4.31 -3.85
N GLY A 255 5.34 3.78 -3.05
CA GLY A 255 5.27 4.11 -1.62
C GLY A 255 6.56 3.80 -0.88
N ALA A 256 7.19 2.66 -1.15
CA ALA A 256 8.45 2.28 -0.54
C ALA A 256 9.54 3.36 -0.74
N MET A 257 9.59 4.00 -1.93
CA MET A 257 10.52 5.11 -2.19
C MET A 257 10.14 6.38 -1.43
N GLY A 258 8.86 6.58 -1.12
CA GLY A 258 8.42 7.66 -0.22
C GLY A 258 8.97 7.50 1.19
N ALA A 259 8.85 6.31 1.77
CA ALA A 259 9.44 5.99 3.07
C ALA A 259 10.98 6.12 3.06
N ALA A 260 11.63 5.64 1.99
CA ALA A 260 13.08 5.79 1.80
C ALA A 260 13.50 7.26 1.72
N ARG A 261 12.76 8.08 0.97
CA ARG A 261 13.00 9.52 0.86
C ARG A 261 12.90 10.20 2.22
N ALA A 262 11.82 9.97 2.98
CA ALA A 262 11.65 10.55 4.30
C ALA A 262 12.80 10.20 5.25
N CYS A 263 13.29 8.96 5.20
CA CYS A 263 14.45 8.53 5.99
C CYS A 263 15.75 9.20 5.53
N PHE A 264 15.97 9.30 4.22
CA PHE A 264 17.15 9.96 3.64
C PHE A 264 17.19 11.45 4.01
N GLU A 265 16.07 12.17 3.83
CA GLU A 265 15.94 13.59 4.16
C GLU A 265 16.24 13.84 5.65
N ALA A 266 15.66 13.03 6.54
CA ALA A 266 15.90 13.13 7.99
C ALA A 266 17.38 12.89 8.33
N ALA A 267 18.02 11.90 7.73
CA ALA A 267 19.44 11.61 7.95
C ALA A 267 20.35 12.70 7.41
N LEU A 268 20.03 13.23 6.23
CA LEU A 268 20.78 14.33 5.60
C LEU A 268 20.75 15.59 6.47
N GLU A 269 19.55 16.04 6.89
CA GLU A 269 19.42 17.25 7.73
C GLU A 269 20.07 17.08 9.10
N TYR A 270 19.85 15.90 9.73
CA TYR A 270 20.53 15.60 10.99
C TYR A 270 22.05 15.63 10.84
N SER A 271 22.61 15.11 9.76
CA SER A 271 24.05 15.08 9.51
C SER A 271 24.67 16.46 9.33
N LYS A 272 23.91 17.44 8.83
CA LYS A 272 24.34 18.83 8.63
C LYS A 272 24.38 19.61 9.94
N THR A 273 23.51 19.25 10.91
CA THR A 273 23.33 20.04 12.14
C THR A 273 23.95 19.40 13.37
N ARG A 274 24.04 18.06 13.43
CA ARG A 274 24.64 17.34 14.56
C ARG A 274 26.15 17.43 14.52
N GLU A 275 26.75 18.00 15.55
CA GLU A 275 28.21 18.11 15.68
C GLU A 275 28.79 17.04 16.61
N GLN A 276 29.91 16.47 16.21
CA GLN A 276 30.81 15.66 17.02
C GLN A 276 32.26 15.94 16.59
N PHE A 277 33.20 15.86 17.55
CA PHE A 277 34.60 16.15 17.31
C PHE A 277 34.82 17.52 16.66
N GLY A 278 34.03 18.54 17.04
CA GLY A 278 34.12 19.93 16.62
C GLY A 278 33.66 20.26 15.21
N ARG A 279 32.89 19.36 14.56
CA ARG A 279 32.31 19.60 13.25
C ARG A 279 31.03 18.78 13.02
N PRO A 280 30.17 19.16 12.05
CA PRO A 280 29.00 18.38 11.67
C PRO A 280 29.37 16.94 11.27
N ILE A 281 28.54 15.97 11.65
CA ILE A 281 28.83 14.55 11.35
C ILE A 281 28.80 14.26 9.85
N GLY A 282 28.11 15.06 9.04
CA GLY A 282 28.15 15.03 7.58
C GLY A 282 29.51 15.37 6.96
N ALA A 283 30.43 15.95 7.74
CA ALA A 283 31.82 16.23 7.31
C ALA A 283 32.75 14.99 7.44
N PHE A 284 32.26 13.86 7.97
CA PHE A 284 33.04 12.64 8.07
C PHE A 284 32.78 11.71 6.88
N GLN A 285 33.84 11.13 6.32
CA GLN A 285 33.76 10.31 5.10
C GLN A 285 32.82 9.11 5.23
N LEU A 286 32.75 8.42 6.38
CA LEU A 286 31.86 7.30 6.57
C LEU A 286 30.37 7.71 6.57
N THR A 287 30.06 8.92 7.07
CA THR A 287 28.68 9.47 6.97
C THR A 287 28.35 9.85 5.53
N GLN A 288 29.30 10.49 4.83
CA GLN A 288 29.14 10.84 3.41
C GLN A 288 28.94 9.58 2.54
N GLN A 289 29.69 8.51 2.80
CA GLN A 289 29.53 7.24 2.09
C GLN A 289 28.12 6.66 2.28
N LYS A 290 27.58 6.66 3.50
CA LYS A 290 26.22 6.20 3.78
C LYS A 290 25.18 7.03 3.03
N LEU A 291 25.28 8.37 3.11
CA LEU A 291 24.38 9.27 2.40
C LEU A 291 24.46 9.08 0.88
N ALA A 292 25.65 8.92 0.31
CA ALA A 292 25.84 8.69 -1.11
C ALA A 292 25.21 7.35 -1.56
N ASN A 293 25.38 6.27 -0.78
CA ASN A 293 24.77 4.98 -1.08
C ASN A 293 23.24 5.05 -1.03
N MET A 294 22.68 5.70 0.01
CA MET A 294 21.23 5.91 0.10
C MET A 294 20.69 6.72 -1.08
N LEU A 295 21.37 7.79 -1.46
CA LEU A 295 20.97 8.64 -2.60
C LEU A 295 20.93 7.83 -3.92
N VAL A 296 21.95 7.01 -4.17
CA VAL A 296 22.02 6.18 -5.39
C VAL A 296 20.82 5.21 -5.47
N GLU A 297 20.55 4.47 -4.39
CA GLU A 297 19.46 3.51 -4.38
C GLU A 297 18.08 4.18 -4.41
N LEU A 298 17.90 5.31 -3.74
CA LEU A 298 16.68 6.11 -3.80
C LEU A 298 16.36 6.55 -5.22
N ASN A 299 17.34 7.16 -5.92
CA ASN A 299 17.14 7.62 -7.30
C ASN A 299 16.85 6.47 -8.28
N LYS A 300 17.59 5.36 -8.17
CA LYS A 300 17.31 4.15 -8.96
C LYS A 300 15.88 3.65 -8.75
N GLY A 301 15.44 3.58 -7.51
CA GLY A 301 14.10 3.11 -7.15
C GLY A 301 12.98 4.03 -7.65
N VAL A 302 13.16 5.35 -7.56
CA VAL A 302 12.20 6.34 -8.08
C VAL A 302 12.11 6.27 -9.61
N LEU A 303 13.24 6.21 -10.32
CA LEU A 303 13.26 6.06 -11.78
C LEU A 303 12.64 4.74 -12.24
N LEU A 304 12.87 3.64 -11.51
CA LEU A 304 12.22 2.36 -11.77
C LEU A 304 10.70 2.48 -11.60
N ALA A 305 10.23 3.11 -10.53
CA ALA A 305 8.82 3.33 -10.28
C ALA A 305 8.17 4.17 -11.39
N LEU A 306 8.82 5.28 -11.79
CA LEU A 306 8.35 6.14 -12.89
C LEU A 306 8.27 5.37 -14.21
N HIS A 307 9.27 4.57 -14.55
CA HIS A 307 9.25 3.76 -15.76
C HIS A 307 8.09 2.76 -15.76
N LEU A 308 7.87 2.05 -14.64
CA LEU A 308 6.73 1.14 -14.49
C LEU A 308 5.38 1.88 -14.57
N GLY A 309 5.32 3.12 -14.07
CA GLY A 309 4.17 4.00 -14.20
C GLY A 309 3.86 4.32 -15.67
N ARG A 310 4.85 4.76 -16.43
CA ARG A 310 4.70 5.02 -17.88
C ARG A 310 4.28 3.75 -18.64
N MET A 311 4.81 2.58 -18.28
CA MET A 311 4.38 1.31 -18.87
C MET A 311 2.91 0.98 -18.55
N LYS A 312 2.45 1.29 -17.32
CA LYS A 312 1.06 1.05 -16.91
C LYS A 312 0.11 1.98 -17.66
N ASP A 313 0.43 3.27 -17.80
CA ASP A 313 -0.34 4.23 -18.60
C ASP A 313 -0.41 3.83 -20.09
N ALA A 314 0.67 3.24 -20.59
CA ALA A 314 0.71 2.68 -21.95
C ALA A 314 0.04 1.30 -22.07
N HIS A 315 -0.56 0.75 -21.01
CA HIS A 315 -1.18 -0.60 -20.96
C HIS A 315 -0.22 -1.75 -21.37
N THR A 316 1.07 -1.59 -21.12
CA THR A 316 2.11 -2.59 -21.45
C THR A 316 2.70 -3.27 -20.21
N LEU A 317 2.36 -2.81 -19.01
CA LEU A 317 2.89 -3.34 -17.76
C LEU A 317 2.33 -4.74 -17.48
N ARG A 318 3.24 -5.67 -17.16
CA ARG A 318 2.92 -7.05 -16.77
C ARG A 318 3.14 -7.27 -15.27
N PRO A 319 2.41 -8.22 -14.64
CA PRO A 319 2.56 -8.52 -13.20
C PRO A 319 3.99 -8.86 -12.78
N GLU A 320 4.75 -9.55 -13.64
CA GLU A 320 6.15 -9.90 -13.39
C GLU A 320 7.04 -8.64 -13.27
N GLN A 321 6.76 -7.62 -14.06
CA GLN A 321 7.50 -6.34 -14.03
C GLN A 321 7.17 -5.55 -12.75
N VAL A 322 5.92 -5.61 -12.27
CA VAL A 322 5.56 -5.07 -10.94
C VAL A 322 6.34 -5.79 -9.83
N SER A 323 6.56 -7.11 -9.97
CA SER A 323 7.37 -7.89 -9.03
C SER A 323 8.83 -7.40 -8.98
N VAL A 324 9.43 -7.00 -10.12
CA VAL A 324 10.77 -6.35 -10.13
C VAL A 324 10.76 -5.11 -9.26
N GLY A 325 9.78 -4.22 -9.47
CA GLY A 325 9.67 -2.97 -8.72
C GLY A 325 9.48 -3.19 -7.22
N LYS A 326 8.54 -4.05 -6.84
CA LYS A 326 8.28 -4.32 -5.41
C LYS A 326 9.49 -4.97 -4.73
N LEU A 327 10.08 -6.00 -5.34
CA LEU A 327 11.24 -6.70 -4.77
C LEU A 327 12.42 -5.77 -4.55
N ASN A 328 12.75 -4.93 -5.54
CA ASN A 328 13.86 -3.98 -5.44
C ASN A 328 13.55 -2.86 -4.44
N ASN A 329 12.47 -2.11 -4.67
CA ASN A 329 12.23 -0.85 -3.97
C ASN A 329 11.97 -1.05 -2.47
N VAL A 330 11.26 -2.11 -2.08
CA VAL A 330 11.00 -2.37 -0.65
C VAL A 330 12.27 -2.80 0.08
N ARG A 331 13.10 -3.65 -0.55
CA ARG A 331 14.39 -4.06 0.02
C ARG A 331 15.32 -2.87 0.23
N GLU A 332 15.46 -2.04 -0.79
CA GLU A 332 16.35 -0.86 -0.72
C GLU A 332 15.79 0.22 0.23
N ALA A 333 14.46 0.41 0.28
CA ALA A 333 13.83 1.32 1.25
C ALA A 333 14.14 0.89 2.69
N LEU A 334 14.05 -0.39 3.00
CA LEU A 334 14.38 -0.91 4.33
C LEU A 334 15.87 -0.74 4.66
N ALA A 335 16.75 -0.97 3.69
CA ALA A 335 18.20 -0.73 3.85
C ALA A 335 18.47 0.76 4.12
N ILE A 336 17.86 1.68 3.36
CA ILE A 336 17.94 3.13 3.56
C ILE A 336 17.45 3.52 4.95
N ALA A 337 16.29 3.03 5.38
CA ALA A 337 15.74 3.35 6.69
C ALA A 337 16.66 2.89 7.85
N ARG A 338 17.26 1.72 7.74
CA ARG A 338 18.24 1.19 8.71
C ARG A 338 19.52 2.01 8.75
N GLU A 339 20.06 2.41 7.59
CA GLU A 339 21.25 3.28 7.54
C GLU A 339 20.94 4.68 8.09
N ALA A 340 19.81 5.27 7.75
CA ALA A 340 19.35 6.53 8.30
C ALA A 340 19.27 6.47 9.84
N ARG A 341 18.69 5.40 10.40
CA ARG A 341 18.66 5.15 11.84
C ARG A 341 20.09 5.14 12.44
N THR A 342 21.07 4.53 11.77
CA THR A 342 22.45 4.52 12.27
C THR A 342 23.10 5.89 12.27
N ILE A 343 22.82 6.75 11.29
CA ILE A 343 23.30 8.14 11.23
C ILE A 343 22.75 8.96 12.41
N LEU A 344 21.49 8.76 12.77
CA LEU A 344 20.87 9.47 13.88
C LEU A 344 21.32 8.96 15.28
N GLY A 345 22.02 7.84 15.35
CA GLY A 345 22.50 7.25 16.60
C GLY A 345 21.33 6.91 17.55
N ALA A 346 21.44 7.33 18.82
CA ALA A 346 20.38 7.09 19.81
C ALA A 346 19.07 7.80 19.47
N ASN A 347 19.10 8.99 18.85
CA ASN A 347 17.89 9.69 18.42
C ASN A 347 17.11 8.91 17.36
N GLY A 348 17.78 8.07 16.58
CA GLY A 348 17.14 7.24 15.55
C GLY A 348 16.24 6.13 16.08
N ILE A 349 16.12 5.93 17.41
CA ILE A 349 15.18 4.95 17.97
C ILE A 349 13.93 5.58 18.60
N THR A 350 13.81 6.92 18.56
CA THR A 350 12.66 7.65 19.11
C THR A 350 11.63 7.97 18.04
N LEU A 351 10.39 8.25 18.45
CA LEU A 351 9.33 8.69 17.54
C LEU A 351 9.44 10.17 17.12
N GLU A 352 10.38 10.92 17.69
CA GLU A 352 10.71 12.28 17.25
C GLU A 352 11.29 12.31 15.84
N TYR A 353 11.85 11.17 15.39
CA TYR A 353 12.38 10.99 14.04
C TYR A 353 11.66 9.85 13.33
N PRO A 354 11.45 9.95 12.01
CA PRO A 354 10.63 8.98 11.29
C PRO A 354 11.33 7.64 11.01
N VAL A 355 12.67 7.58 11.15
CA VAL A 355 13.50 6.53 10.56
C VAL A 355 13.20 5.13 11.08
N LEU A 356 13.05 4.93 12.40
CA LEU A 356 12.75 3.59 12.94
C LEU A 356 11.28 3.21 12.73
N ARG A 357 10.37 4.19 12.76
CA ARG A 357 8.96 3.97 12.43
C ARG A 357 8.81 3.45 11.00
N HIS A 358 9.48 4.08 10.01
CA HIS A 358 9.49 3.59 8.64
C HIS A 358 10.19 2.23 8.53
N ALA A 359 11.32 2.00 9.21
CA ALA A 359 11.99 0.71 9.20
C ALA A 359 11.05 -0.41 9.72
N ASN A 360 10.35 -0.17 10.84
CA ASN A 360 9.37 -1.12 11.35
C ASN A 360 8.22 -1.37 10.38
N ASN A 361 7.68 -0.33 9.75
CA ASN A 361 6.61 -0.46 8.77
C ASN A 361 7.06 -1.25 7.54
N LEU A 362 8.26 -1.00 7.04
CA LEU A 362 8.81 -1.65 5.86
C LEU A 362 9.03 -3.17 6.05
N GLU A 363 9.18 -3.67 7.28
CA GLU A 363 9.18 -5.12 7.55
C GLU A 363 7.84 -5.77 7.17
N SER A 364 6.71 -5.09 7.40
CA SER A 364 5.41 -5.57 6.90
C SER A 364 5.28 -5.41 5.39
N VAL A 365 5.74 -4.27 4.84
CA VAL A 365 5.70 -4.01 3.39
C VAL A 365 6.51 -5.06 2.62
N LEU A 366 7.63 -5.53 3.18
CA LEU A 366 8.43 -6.61 2.64
C LEU A 366 7.66 -7.95 2.58
N THR A 367 6.73 -8.15 3.52
CA THR A 367 6.07 -9.43 3.76
C THR A 367 4.73 -9.56 3.04
N TYR A 368 3.87 -8.53 3.11
CA TYR A 368 2.50 -8.61 2.58
C TYR A 368 2.44 -8.44 1.05
N GLU A 369 1.29 -8.83 0.47
CA GLU A 369 1.01 -8.76 -0.97
C GLU A 369 2.07 -9.47 -1.82
N GLY A 370 2.54 -10.58 -1.35
CA GLY A 370 3.65 -11.36 -1.88
C GLY A 370 4.95 -11.05 -1.16
N THR A 371 5.53 -12.08 -0.51
CA THR A 371 6.84 -11.95 0.13
C THR A 371 7.96 -11.78 -0.91
N SER A 372 9.15 -11.38 -0.47
CA SER A 372 10.33 -11.28 -1.34
C SER A 372 10.61 -12.59 -2.07
N GLU A 373 10.39 -13.73 -1.39
CA GLU A 373 10.57 -15.07 -1.96
C GLU A 373 9.55 -15.33 -3.08
N VAL A 374 8.26 -15.00 -2.85
CA VAL A 374 7.21 -15.14 -3.88
C VAL A 374 7.55 -14.31 -5.12
N HIS A 375 7.99 -13.04 -4.96
CA HIS A 375 8.41 -12.22 -6.10
C HIS A 375 9.65 -12.79 -6.79
N SER A 376 10.61 -13.33 -6.03
CA SER A 376 11.80 -13.98 -6.61
C SER A 376 11.42 -15.20 -7.43
N LEU A 377 10.46 -16.03 -6.96
CA LEU A 377 9.95 -17.19 -7.69
C LEU A 377 9.21 -16.75 -8.98
N VAL A 378 8.34 -15.72 -8.91
CA VAL A 378 7.66 -15.17 -10.11
C VAL A 378 8.69 -14.74 -11.16
N LEU A 379 9.73 -14.02 -10.73
CA LEU A 379 10.79 -13.57 -11.65
C LEU A 379 11.63 -14.74 -12.16
N GLY A 380 11.98 -15.69 -11.29
CA GLY A 380 12.72 -16.90 -11.68
C GLY A 380 12.01 -17.70 -12.77
N GLU A 381 10.69 -17.91 -12.61
CA GLU A 381 9.84 -18.54 -13.63
C GLU A 381 9.82 -17.75 -14.93
N ALA A 382 9.61 -16.44 -14.85
CA ALA A 382 9.51 -15.58 -16.03
C ALA A 382 10.79 -15.52 -16.86
N ILE A 383 11.98 -15.55 -16.24
CA ILE A 383 13.27 -15.46 -16.94
C ILE A 383 13.81 -16.83 -17.40
N THR A 384 13.44 -17.92 -16.74
CA THR A 384 13.95 -19.26 -17.05
C THR A 384 12.97 -20.08 -17.90
N GLY A 385 11.67 -19.74 -17.88
CA GLY A 385 10.60 -20.53 -18.48
C GLY A 385 10.25 -21.81 -17.71
N HIS A 386 10.83 -22.03 -16.53
CA HIS A 386 10.57 -23.20 -15.69
C HIS A 386 9.66 -22.83 -14.52
N ARG A 387 8.63 -23.65 -14.26
CA ARG A 387 7.70 -23.42 -13.13
C ARG A 387 8.47 -23.39 -11.82
N ALA A 388 8.18 -22.36 -11.02
CA ALA A 388 8.75 -22.16 -9.69
C ALA A 388 7.79 -22.60 -8.57
N PHE A 389 6.48 -22.57 -8.86
CA PHE A 389 5.44 -23.08 -7.97
C PHE A 389 5.02 -24.47 -8.43
N THR A 390 5.32 -25.50 -7.64
CA THR A 390 5.02 -26.93 -7.93
C THR A 390 4.00 -27.45 -6.94
#